data_0f36b5fc60f646b5a484b940525b1571
#
_entry.id   0f36b5fc60f646b5a484b940525b1571
#
_cell.length_a   1.000
_cell.length_b   1.000
_cell.length_c   1.000
_cell.angle_alpha   90.00
_cell.angle_beta   90.00
_cell.angle_gamma   90.00
#
_symmetry.space_group_name_H-M   'P 1'
#
loop_
_entity.id
_entity.type
_entity.pdbx_description
1 polymer ?
#
loop_
_entity_poly.entity_id
_entity_poly.type
_entity_poly.pdbx_seq_one_letter_code
_entity_poly.pdbx_strand_id
1 'polypeptide(L)'
;MNVIKKRFLVGICLLSITGTVAAKDLNPRNLTQEEENRALVINFYNNFFNKHQVDVATKTLAEDYKQHNPYVQNGRTPAITYFESFFKENPQSSAKIIRSSVDGDIVWLHVHSKVNNDDLGKAVVDIFRVKDGKIVEHWDVIQNVPEHAENSNTMF
;
A
#
# COMPACT_ATOMS: atom_id res chain seq x y z
N MET A 1 -26.42 53.06 66.18
CA MET A 1 -26.15 53.30 64.75
C MET A 1 -25.65 51.99 64.16
N ASN A 2 -26.61 51.16 63.63
CA ASN A 2 -26.31 49.80 63.19
C ASN A 2 -26.04 49.81 61.64
N VAL A 3 -24.82 49.44 61.28
CA VAL A 3 -24.44 49.32 59.86
C VAL A 3 -24.66 47.85 59.41
N ILE A 4 -25.68 47.67 58.57
CA ILE A 4 -26.00 46.37 57.93
C ILE A 4 -25.05 46.16 56.78
N LYS A 5 -24.14 45.18 56.92
CA LYS A 5 -23.29 44.71 55.82
C LYS A 5 -24.10 43.77 54.92
N LYS A 6 -24.46 44.21 53.70
CA LYS A 6 -25.03 43.34 52.63
C LYS A 6 -23.91 42.48 52.05
N ARG A 7 -24.00 41.17 52.21
CA ARG A 7 -23.15 40.20 51.49
C ARG A 7 -23.78 39.93 50.14
N PHE A 8 -23.09 40.28 49.05
CA PHE A 8 -23.41 39.84 47.69
C PHE A 8 -22.88 38.43 47.51
N LEU A 9 -23.78 37.46 47.29
CA LEU A 9 -23.45 36.13 46.85
C LEU A 9 -23.34 36.16 45.30
N VAL A 10 -22.12 36.04 44.78
CA VAL A 10 -21.89 35.85 43.30
C VAL A 10 -21.98 34.35 43.07
N GLY A 11 -23.11 33.93 42.52
CA GLY A 11 -23.28 32.57 42.04
C GLY A 11 -22.49 32.36 40.73
N ILE A 12 -21.39 31.60 40.81
CA ILE A 12 -20.69 31.11 39.61
C ILE A 12 -21.46 29.93 39.04
N CYS A 13 -22.15 30.16 37.90
CA CYS A 13 -22.79 29.09 37.15
C CYS A 13 -21.73 28.43 36.27
N LEU A 14 -21.20 27.28 36.69
CA LEU A 14 -20.36 26.45 35.88
C LEU A 14 -21.24 25.76 34.82
N LEU A 15 -21.25 26.27 33.56
CA LEU A 15 -21.76 25.53 32.41
C LEU A 15 -20.76 24.45 32.06
N SER A 16 -21.01 23.21 32.46
CA SER A 16 -20.29 22.02 31.92
C SER A 16 -20.80 21.72 30.55
N ILE A 17 -20.05 22.15 29.51
CA ILE A 17 -20.29 21.70 28.11
C ILE A 17 -19.70 20.29 28.03
N THR A 18 -20.52 19.28 28.22
CA THR A 18 -20.19 17.89 27.83
C THR A 18 -20.36 17.78 26.32
N GLY A 19 -19.33 18.15 25.57
CA GLY A 19 -19.26 17.85 24.17
C GLY A 19 -19.08 16.33 23.99
N THR A 20 -20.14 15.62 23.68
CA THR A 20 -20.03 14.26 23.15
C THR A 20 -19.34 14.36 21.79
N VAL A 21 -18.03 14.11 21.76
CA VAL A 21 -17.36 13.78 20.48
C VAL A 21 -17.98 12.47 20.03
N ALA A 22 -18.89 12.54 19.02
CA ALA A 22 -19.35 11.37 18.34
C ALA A 22 -18.12 10.66 17.77
N ALA A 23 -17.74 9.52 18.32
CA ALA A 23 -16.77 8.64 17.71
C ALA A 23 -17.33 8.34 16.31
N LYS A 24 -16.63 8.80 15.27
CA LYS A 24 -16.92 8.41 13.90
C LYS A 24 -16.91 6.89 13.90
N ASP A 25 -18.02 6.27 13.51
CA ASP A 25 -18.11 4.82 13.40
C ASP A 25 -17.00 4.34 12.48
N LEU A 26 -15.88 3.98 13.05
CA LEU A 26 -14.83 3.26 12.36
C LEU A 26 -15.42 1.87 12.15
N ASN A 27 -15.83 1.60 10.91
CA ASN A 27 -16.20 0.26 10.53
C ASN A 27 -15.11 -0.69 11.04
N PRO A 28 -15.42 -1.68 11.88
CA PRO A 28 -14.39 -2.52 12.47
C PRO A 28 -13.60 -3.17 11.34
N ARG A 29 -12.26 -3.08 11.41
CA ARG A 29 -11.37 -3.68 10.41
C ARG A 29 -11.64 -5.18 10.35
N ASN A 30 -11.81 -5.71 9.15
CA ASN A 30 -11.86 -7.15 8.92
C ASN A 30 -10.44 -7.69 8.72
N LEU A 31 -9.75 -7.97 9.83
CA LEU A 31 -8.35 -8.42 9.82
C LEU A 31 -8.15 -9.73 9.06
N THR A 32 -9.14 -10.61 9.01
CA THR A 32 -9.07 -11.85 8.22
C THR A 32 -9.05 -11.54 6.74
N GLN A 33 -9.95 -10.67 6.24
CA GLN A 33 -9.99 -10.27 4.84
C GLN A 33 -8.73 -9.52 4.43
N GLU A 34 -8.21 -8.66 5.31
CA GLU A 34 -6.96 -7.94 5.07
C GLU A 34 -5.78 -8.91 4.89
N GLU A 35 -5.68 -9.92 5.75
CA GLU A 35 -4.61 -10.92 5.64
C GLU A 35 -4.77 -11.80 4.38
N GLU A 36 -5.99 -12.15 3.99
CA GLU A 36 -6.26 -12.83 2.72
C GLU A 36 -5.86 -11.97 1.52
N ASN A 37 -6.19 -10.66 1.53
CA ASN A 37 -5.77 -9.72 0.50
C ASN A 37 -4.25 -9.63 0.41
N ARG A 38 -3.58 -9.51 1.56
CA ARG A 38 -2.11 -9.45 1.65
C ARG A 38 -1.47 -10.72 1.11
N ALA A 39 -1.97 -11.89 1.50
CA ALA A 39 -1.47 -13.18 1.06
C ALA A 39 -1.64 -13.38 -0.45
N LEU A 40 -2.79 -12.97 -1.01
CA LEU A 40 -3.07 -13.03 -2.44
C LEU A 40 -2.05 -12.20 -3.23
N VAL A 41 -1.80 -10.96 -2.81
CA VAL A 41 -0.85 -10.06 -3.49
C VAL A 41 0.57 -10.57 -3.39
N ILE A 42 1.02 -11.03 -2.21
CA ILE A 42 2.37 -11.62 -2.02
C ILE A 42 2.55 -12.86 -2.89
N ASN A 43 1.55 -13.74 -2.94
CA ASN A 43 1.60 -14.95 -3.77
C ASN A 43 1.66 -14.61 -5.27
N PHE A 44 0.81 -13.67 -5.73
CA PHE A 44 0.85 -13.15 -7.09
C PHE A 44 2.24 -12.59 -7.40
N TYR A 45 2.75 -11.71 -6.55
CA TYR A 45 4.02 -11.03 -6.73
C TYR A 45 5.19 -12.00 -6.90
N ASN A 46 5.29 -12.98 -6.01
CA ASN A 46 6.36 -13.99 -6.06
C ASN A 46 6.28 -14.89 -7.28
N ASN A 47 5.10 -15.31 -7.70
CA ASN A 47 4.97 -16.15 -8.88
C ASN A 47 5.17 -15.36 -10.17
N PHE A 48 4.64 -14.14 -10.24
CA PHE A 48 4.72 -13.31 -11.42
C PHE A 48 6.11 -12.72 -11.63
N PHE A 49 6.66 -11.99 -10.64
CA PHE A 49 7.90 -11.24 -10.79
C PHE A 49 9.17 -12.05 -10.50
N ASN A 50 9.11 -13.10 -9.67
CA ASN A 50 10.30 -13.88 -9.32
C ASN A 50 10.36 -15.24 -10.03
N LYS A 51 9.21 -15.85 -10.37
CA LYS A 51 9.16 -17.10 -11.14
C LYS A 51 8.79 -16.87 -12.60
N HIS A 52 8.52 -15.63 -13.00
CA HIS A 52 8.13 -15.22 -14.37
C HIS A 52 6.92 -16.00 -14.92
N GLN A 53 6.02 -16.42 -14.03
CA GLN A 53 4.82 -17.18 -14.37
C GLN A 53 3.70 -16.19 -14.77
N VAL A 54 3.70 -15.73 -16.01
CA VAL A 54 2.75 -14.71 -16.49
C VAL A 54 1.30 -15.18 -16.49
N ASP A 55 1.06 -16.48 -16.56
CA ASP A 55 -0.29 -17.08 -16.52
C ASP A 55 -1.02 -16.83 -15.18
N VAL A 56 -0.29 -16.61 -14.09
CA VAL A 56 -0.93 -16.27 -12.80
C VAL A 56 -1.70 -14.96 -12.87
N ALA A 57 -1.27 -14.02 -13.74
CA ALA A 57 -1.97 -12.76 -13.96
C ALA A 57 -3.39 -12.98 -14.49
N THR A 58 -3.60 -13.96 -15.37
CA THR A 58 -4.92 -14.31 -15.89
C THR A 58 -5.90 -14.71 -14.80
N LYS A 59 -5.40 -15.34 -13.74
CA LYS A 59 -6.20 -15.81 -12.62
C LYS A 59 -6.37 -14.74 -11.53
N THR A 60 -5.39 -13.85 -11.37
CA THR A 60 -5.31 -12.94 -10.22
C THR A 60 -5.71 -11.50 -10.57
N LEU A 61 -5.36 -11.00 -11.76
CA LEU A 61 -5.77 -9.66 -12.18
C LEU A 61 -7.21 -9.68 -12.71
N ALA A 62 -7.96 -8.61 -12.44
CA ALA A 62 -9.23 -8.36 -13.10
C ALA A 62 -9.02 -8.08 -14.59
N GLU A 63 -10.01 -8.33 -15.42
CA GLU A 63 -9.91 -8.09 -16.87
C GLU A 63 -9.75 -6.58 -17.16
N ASP A 64 -10.48 -5.75 -16.44
CA ASP A 64 -10.49 -4.29 -16.51
C ASP A 64 -9.48 -3.64 -15.52
N TYR A 65 -8.43 -4.39 -15.16
CA TYR A 65 -7.36 -3.94 -14.27
C TYR A 65 -6.86 -2.54 -14.60
N LYS A 66 -6.89 -1.65 -13.61
CA LYS A 66 -6.42 -0.26 -13.76
C LYS A 66 -4.94 -0.16 -13.41
N GLN A 67 -4.19 0.43 -14.33
CA GLN A 67 -2.76 0.64 -14.17
C GLN A 67 -2.45 2.14 -14.05
N HIS A 68 -1.73 2.52 -12.99
CA HIS A 68 -1.29 3.91 -12.78
C HIS A 68 0.20 4.14 -13.07
N ASN A 69 0.97 3.07 -13.34
CA ASN A 69 2.31 3.25 -13.90
C ASN A 69 2.19 3.81 -15.33
N PRO A 70 2.80 4.98 -15.63
CA PRO A 70 2.61 5.67 -16.91
C PRO A 70 3.18 4.92 -18.12
N TYR A 71 3.97 3.88 -17.91
CA TYR A 71 4.60 3.10 -18.96
C TYR A 71 3.85 1.81 -19.32
N VAL A 72 2.77 1.49 -18.59
CA VAL A 72 1.98 0.28 -18.80
C VAL A 72 0.51 0.65 -19.05
N GLN A 73 -0.10 0.09 -20.09
CA GLN A 73 -1.49 0.36 -20.44
C GLN A 73 -2.47 -0.30 -19.45
N ASN A 74 -3.68 0.25 -19.38
CA ASN A 74 -4.79 -0.36 -18.63
C ASN A 74 -5.17 -1.73 -19.20
N GLY A 75 -5.66 -2.60 -18.30
CA GLY A 75 -6.16 -3.93 -18.65
C GLY A 75 -5.15 -5.04 -18.35
N ARG A 76 -5.68 -6.22 -18.05
CA ARG A 76 -4.88 -7.41 -17.76
C ARG A 76 -4.00 -7.85 -18.93
N THR A 77 -4.56 -7.88 -20.15
CA THR A 77 -3.84 -8.33 -21.35
C THR A 77 -2.63 -7.47 -21.66
N PRO A 78 -2.70 -6.12 -21.70
CA PRO A 78 -1.51 -5.28 -21.88
C PRO A 78 -0.44 -5.50 -20.81
N ALA A 79 -0.83 -5.68 -19.54
CA ALA A 79 0.11 -5.97 -18.46
C ALA A 79 0.85 -7.31 -18.71
N ILE A 80 0.13 -8.37 -19.10
CA ILE A 80 0.74 -9.67 -19.42
C ILE A 80 1.73 -9.51 -20.59
N THR A 81 1.32 -8.90 -21.69
CA THR A 81 2.16 -8.73 -22.88
C THR A 81 3.44 -7.93 -22.58
N TYR A 82 3.32 -6.86 -21.77
CA TYR A 82 4.47 -6.07 -21.35
C TYR A 82 5.47 -6.92 -20.55
N PHE A 83 5.01 -7.67 -19.56
CA PHE A 83 5.89 -8.45 -18.68
C PHE A 83 6.41 -9.74 -19.37
N GLU A 84 5.69 -10.34 -20.31
CA GLU A 84 6.23 -11.42 -21.14
C GLU A 84 7.49 -10.99 -21.89
N SER A 85 7.45 -9.82 -22.54
CA SER A 85 8.61 -9.24 -23.22
C SER A 85 9.72 -8.90 -22.23
N PHE A 86 9.38 -8.25 -21.13
CA PHE A 86 10.34 -7.85 -20.11
C PHE A 86 11.09 -9.05 -19.51
N PHE A 87 10.40 -10.12 -19.14
CA PHE A 87 11.03 -11.32 -18.56
C PHE A 87 11.88 -12.09 -19.57
N LYS A 88 11.47 -12.09 -20.85
CA LYS A 88 12.27 -12.68 -21.93
C LYS A 88 13.58 -11.94 -22.13
N GLU A 89 13.55 -10.62 -22.06
CA GLU A 89 14.74 -9.75 -22.18
C GLU A 89 15.59 -9.74 -20.90
N ASN A 90 14.96 -9.95 -19.74
CA ASN A 90 15.61 -9.90 -18.42
C ASN A 90 15.36 -11.19 -17.62
N PRO A 91 15.89 -12.34 -18.08
CA PRO A 91 15.60 -13.65 -17.45
C PRO A 91 16.16 -13.80 -16.01
N GLN A 92 17.05 -12.91 -15.59
CA GLN A 92 17.60 -12.86 -14.23
C GLN A 92 16.92 -11.81 -13.35
N SER A 93 15.86 -11.17 -13.86
CA SER A 93 15.15 -10.15 -13.08
C SER A 93 14.51 -10.75 -11.84
N SER A 94 14.47 -9.96 -10.78
CA SER A 94 13.89 -10.34 -9.50
C SER A 94 13.28 -9.15 -8.80
N ALA A 95 12.31 -9.42 -7.93
CA ALA A 95 11.62 -8.40 -7.15
C ALA A 95 11.39 -8.93 -5.72
N LYS A 96 12.38 -8.71 -4.85
CA LYS A 96 12.36 -9.20 -3.47
C LYS A 96 11.47 -8.31 -2.60
N ILE A 97 10.40 -8.85 -2.07
CA ILE A 97 9.57 -8.17 -1.05
C ILE A 97 10.39 -8.05 0.24
N ILE A 98 10.58 -6.83 0.72
CA ILE A 98 11.28 -6.52 1.97
C ILE A 98 10.30 -6.46 3.13
N ARG A 99 9.17 -5.79 2.93
CA ARG A 99 8.07 -5.67 3.89
C ARG A 99 6.75 -5.44 3.19
N SER A 100 5.65 -5.74 3.86
CA SER A 100 4.30 -5.53 3.35
C SER A 100 3.40 -4.96 4.45
N SER A 101 2.36 -4.26 4.04
CA SER A 101 1.30 -3.74 4.89
C SER A 101 -0.03 -3.90 4.19
N VAL A 102 -1.13 -3.88 4.93
CA VAL A 102 -2.49 -3.90 4.40
C VAL A 102 -3.37 -2.95 5.19
N ASP A 103 -4.28 -2.27 4.51
CA ASP A 103 -5.32 -1.43 5.09
C ASP A 103 -6.60 -1.59 4.26
N GLY A 104 -7.55 -2.35 4.78
CA GLY A 104 -8.78 -2.70 4.08
C GLY A 104 -8.52 -3.49 2.80
N ASP A 105 -8.81 -2.87 1.67
CA ASP A 105 -8.64 -3.44 0.33
C ASP A 105 -7.31 -3.09 -0.34
N ILE A 106 -6.46 -2.31 0.33
CA ILE A 106 -5.16 -1.84 -0.19
C ILE A 106 -4.01 -2.61 0.45
N VAL A 107 -3.15 -3.18 -0.40
CA VAL A 107 -1.91 -3.86 0.00
C VAL A 107 -0.71 -3.08 -0.50
N TRP A 108 0.25 -2.86 0.37
CA TRP A 108 1.49 -2.15 0.12
C TRP A 108 2.67 -3.11 0.21
N LEU A 109 3.54 -3.07 -0.78
CA LEU A 109 4.80 -3.81 -0.78
C LEU A 109 5.96 -2.84 -0.91
N HIS A 110 6.96 -2.96 -0.04
CA HIS A 110 8.27 -2.34 -0.23
C HIS A 110 9.20 -3.40 -0.81
N VAL A 111 9.78 -3.12 -1.97
CA VAL A 111 10.44 -4.12 -2.82
C VAL A 111 11.82 -3.65 -3.25
N HIS A 112 12.76 -4.58 -3.33
CA HIS A 112 14.01 -4.44 -4.06
C HIS A 112 13.87 -5.12 -5.42
N SER A 113 13.74 -4.35 -6.49
CA SER A 113 13.63 -4.85 -7.87
C SER A 113 14.98 -4.72 -8.58
N LYS A 114 15.37 -5.76 -9.32
CA LYS A 114 16.61 -5.83 -10.08
C LYS A 114 16.36 -6.45 -11.45
N VAL A 115 17.07 -6.00 -12.48
CA VAL A 115 17.00 -6.59 -13.83
C VAL A 115 17.96 -7.78 -14.00
N ASN A 116 19.06 -7.82 -13.21
CA ASN A 116 20.02 -8.92 -13.14
C ASN A 116 20.79 -8.88 -11.81
N ASN A 117 21.75 -9.80 -11.62
CA ASN A 117 22.50 -9.91 -10.37
C ASN A 117 23.46 -8.74 -10.11
N ASP A 118 23.95 -8.08 -11.16
CA ASP A 118 24.93 -6.98 -11.07
C ASP A 118 24.25 -5.62 -10.93
N ASP A 119 22.93 -5.55 -11.16
CA ASP A 119 22.14 -4.33 -11.00
C ASP A 119 22.02 -3.93 -9.52
N LEU A 120 22.29 -2.67 -9.19
CA LEU A 120 22.01 -2.11 -7.87
C LEU A 120 20.52 -2.16 -7.57
N GLY A 121 19.70 -2.06 -8.60
CA GLY A 121 18.25 -2.19 -8.54
C GLY A 121 17.52 -0.89 -8.21
N LYS A 122 16.26 -1.08 -7.84
CA LYS A 122 15.33 -0.01 -7.52
C LYS A 122 14.61 -0.33 -6.22
N ALA A 123 14.44 0.66 -5.38
CA ALA A 123 13.47 0.64 -4.30
C ALA A 123 12.11 0.98 -4.90
N VAL A 124 11.15 0.09 -4.72
CA VAL A 124 9.81 0.24 -5.24
C VAL A 124 8.80 0.16 -4.10
N VAL A 125 7.82 1.04 -4.12
CA VAL A 125 6.61 0.88 -3.32
C VAL A 125 5.48 0.56 -4.29
N ASP A 126 5.09 -0.71 -4.33
CA ASP A 126 3.94 -1.18 -5.09
C ASP A 126 2.70 -1.16 -4.21
N ILE A 127 1.59 -0.68 -4.77
CA ILE A 127 0.31 -0.56 -4.09
C ILE A 127 -0.74 -1.25 -4.95
N PHE A 128 -1.47 -2.19 -4.35
CA PHE A 128 -2.50 -2.97 -5.03
C PHE A 128 -3.84 -2.80 -4.33
N ARG A 129 -4.91 -2.63 -5.12
CA ARG A 129 -6.27 -2.77 -4.63
C ARG A 129 -6.78 -4.16 -4.94
N VAL A 130 -7.34 -4.81 -3.92
CA VAL A 130 -7.97 -6.14 -4.04
C VAL A 130 -9.48 -6.00 -3.88
N LYS A 131 -10.23 -6.59 -4.80
CA LYS A 131 -11.69 -6.67 -4.72
C LYS A 131 -12.15 -8.04 -5.20
N ASP A 132 -13.03 -8.69 -4.45
CA ASP A 132 -13.62 -9.99 -4.79
C ASP A 132 -12.57 -11.05 -5.17
N GLY A 133 -11.45 -11.10 -4.42
CA GLY A 133 -10.35 -12.04 -4.66
C GLY A 133 -9.53 -11.78 -5.94
N LYS A 134 -9.61 -10.57 -6.49
CA LYS A 134 -8.84 -10.12 -7.66
C LYS A 134 -8.09 -8.83 -7.36
N ILE A 135 -6.93 -8.67 -7.98
CA ILE A 135 -6.23 -7.38 -8.04
C ILE A 135 -6.90 -6.56 -9.14
N VAL A 136 -7.48 -5.42 -8.77
CA VAL A 136 -8.26 -4.56 -9.68
C VAL A 136 -7.53 -3.28 -10.07
N GLU A 137 -6.50 -2.88 -9.29
CA GLU A 137 -5.84 -1.60 -9.49
C GLU A 137 -4.41 -1.61 -8.92
N HIS A 138 -3.49 -0.89 -9.53
CA HIS A 138 -2.08 -0.82 -9.14
C HIS A 138 -1.50 0.57 -9.32
N TRP A 139 -0.70 0.99 -8.34
CA TRP A 139 0.19 2.16 -8.37
C TRP A 139 1.59 1.73 -7.97
N ASP A 140 2.58 2.49 -8.40
CA ASP A 140 3.95 2.32 -7.92
C ASP A 140 4.68 3.66 -7.73
N VAL A 141 5.67 3.65 -6.87
CA VAL A 141 6.67 4.70 -6.73
C VAL A 141 8.03 4.04 -6.81
N ILE A 142 8.86 4.51 -7.74
CA ILE A 142 10.12 3.85 -8.08
C ILE A 142 11.28 4.83 -7.89
N GLN A 143 12.30 4.39 -7.14
CA GLN A 143 13.54 5.14 -6.96
C GLN A 143 14.74 4.23 -7.27
N ASN A 144 15.67 4.69 -8.09
CA ASN A 144 16.91 3.97 -8.34
C ASN A 144 17.78 3.91 -7.08
N VAL A 145 18.41 2.77 -6.83
CA VAL A 145 19.46 2.67 -5.82
C VAL A 145 20.69 3.40 -6.34
N PRO A 146 21.21 4.42 -5.65
CA PRO A 146 22.36 5.19 -6.12
C PRO A 146 23.67 4.43 -5.89
N GLU A 147 24.68 4.69 -6.73
CA GLU A 147 26.05 4.17 -6.53
C GLU A 147 26.70 4.75 -5.27
N HIS A 148 26.38 6.00 -4.94
CA HIS A 148 26.89 6.70 -3.76
C HIS A 148 25.73 7.27 -2.94
N ALA A 149 25.77 7.05 -1.63
CA ALA A 149 24.80 7.59 -0.70
C ALA A 149 25.50 8.46 0.36
N GLU A 150 24.82 9.49 0.85
CA GLU A 150 25.29 10.39 1.91
C GLU A 150 25.32 9.73 3.30
N ASN A 151 24.72 8.56 3.44
CA ASN A 151 24.68 7.80 4.67
C ASN A 151 24.93 6.31 4.41
N SER A 152 25.23 5.55 5.46
CA SER A 152 25.51 4.11 5.39
C SER A 152 24.26 3.21 5.50
N ASN A 153 23.05 3.78 5.52
CA ASN A 153 21.83 3.01 5.62
C ASN A 153 21.44 2.43 4.26
N THR A 154 20.89 1.23 4.26
CA THR A 154 20.27 0.69 3.05
C THR A 154 18.91 1.35 2.79
N MET A 155 18.45 1.35 1.54
CA MET A 155 17.09 1.77 1.17
C MET A 155 16.04 0.71 1.54
N PHE A 156 16.44 -0.43 2.16
CA PHE A 156 15.62 -1.61 2.41
C PHE A 156 15.58 -2.06 3.86
#